data_dca6aa65ac15770d6d592f0ce9b23e7b
#
_entry.id   dca6aa65ac15770d6d592f0ce9b23e7b
#
_cell.length_a   1.000
_cell.length_b   1.000
_cell.length_c   1.000
_cell.angle_alpha   90.00
_cell.angle_beta   90.00
_cell.angle_gamma   90.00
#
_symmetry.space_group_name_H-M   'P 1'
#
loop_
_entity.id
_entity.type
_entity.pdbx_description
1 polymer ?
#
loop_
_entity_poly.entity_id
_entity_poly.type
_entity_poly.pdbx_seq_one_letter_code
_entity_poly.pdbx_strand_id
1 'polypeptide(L)'
;RTYNPDKIFGMLLVVQYSFGSIGIFAVPRLVDAYGYGAVFGTLISFTLMTLIILPYIPNVKSPLDKNSTNNNLFKIPLNSMLILALCALFLFQASNMGVADYAFELGKHIGLENSNISNILTIANLISISGGLLVYVLGTKYGRTIPLIIGISTASIFTFLLHYSENVSIYFLANTITGIAWGFTIPYLLGLCATFDLHGQMAALAGFISKMGLASGPLVGSLFIMTKGFSFIINIATISLLIAMILSAFVSRKQADN
;
A
#
# COMPACT_ATOMS: atom_id res chain seq x y z
N ARG A 1 2.84 -24.38 -14.82
CA ARG A 1 3.48 -23.13 -14.35
C ARG A 1 2.82 -22.76 -13.03
N THR A 2 3.53 -22.93 -11.91
CA THR A 2 3.09 -22.49 -10.59
C THR A 2 3.00 -20.95 -10.60
N TYR A 3 1.78 -20.43 -10.65
CA TYR A 3 1.51 -19.00 -10.55
C TYR A 3 1.90 -18.54 -9.14
N ASN A 4 2.86 -17.62 -9.03
CA ASN A 4 3.25 -17.03 -7.76
C ASN A 4 2.53 -15.69 -7.60
N PRO A 5 1.49 -15.60 -6.74
CA PRO A 5 0.67 -14.40 -6.59
C PRO A 5 1.49 -13.19 -6.12
N ASP A 6 2.52 -13.40 -5.29
CA ASP A 6 3.35 -12.32 -4.77
C ASP A 6 4.09 -11.58 -5.91
N LYS A 7 4.55 -12.30 -6.93
CA LYS A 7 5.19 -11.69 -8.11
C LYS A 7 4.23 -10.84 -8.93
N ILE A 8 2.97 -11.29 -9.09
CA ILE A 8 1.95 -10.55 -9.83
C ILE A 8 1.60 -9.26 -9.08
N PHE A 9 1.40 -9.35 -7.75
CA PHE A 9 1.18 -8.18 -6.93
C PHE A 9 2.36 -7.22 -6.95
N GLY A 10 3.60 -7.74 -6.95
CA GLY A 10 4.80 -6.92 -7.10
C GLY A 10 4.81 -6.13 -8.42
N MET A 11 4.46 -6.77 -9.54
CA MET A 11 4.40 -6.11 -10.84
C MET A 11 3.26 -5.07 -10.92
N LEU A 12 2.11 -5.36 -10.29
CA LEU A 12 1.01 -4.40 -10.18
C LEU A 12 1.47 -3.12 -9.46
N LEU A 13 2.26 -3.25 -8.39
CA LEU A 13 2.79 -2.10 -7.67
C LEU A 13 3.81 -1.30 -8.48
N VAL A 14 4.63 -1.93 -9.31
CA VAL A 14 5.52 -1.22 -10.25
C VAL A 14 4.72 -0.29 -11.15
N VAL A 15 3.62 -0.80 -11.72
CA VAL A 15 2.71 0.02 -12.55
C VAL A 15 2.06 1.13 -11.74
N GLN A 16 1.56 0.82 -10.54
CA GLN A 16 0.91 1.80 -9.65
C GLN A 16 1.87 2.94 -9.26
N TYR A 17 3.10 2.64 -8.87
CA TYR A 17 4.09 3.66 -8.55
C TYR A 17 4.49 4.51 -9.76
N SER A 18 4.61 3.89 -10.94
CA SER A 18 4.92 4.64 -12.17
C SER A 18 3.86 5.68 -12.47
N PHE A 19 2.58 5.30 -12.41
CA PHE A 19 1.46 6.23 -12.56
C PHE A 19 1.41 7.26 -11.43
N GLY A 20 1.64 6.85 -10.19
CA GLY A 20 1.70 7.74 -9.02
C GLY A 20 2.76 8.82 -9.18
N SER A 21 3.96 8.47 -9.68
CA SER A 21 5.06 9.42 -9.91
C SER A 21 4.68 10.49 -10.94
N ILE A 22 4.03 10.08 -12.03
CA ILE A 22 3.52 11.02 -13.04
C ILE A 22 2.49 11.96 -12.40
N GLY A 23 1.58 11.44 -11.58
CA GLY A 23 0.57 12.21 -10.88
C GLY A 23 1.18 13.25 -9.92
N ILE A 24 2.10 12.82 -9.05
CA ILE A 24 2.78 13.71 -8.08
C ILE A 24 3.55 14.82 -8.78
N PHE A 25 4.15 14.52 -9.93
CA PHE A 25 4.88 15.51 -10.72
C PHE A 25 3.95 16.47 -11.47
N ALA A 26 2.92 15.95 -12.12
CA ALA A 26 2.10 16.70 -13.06
C ALA A 26 0.96 17.48 -12.39
N VAL A 27 0.27 16.86 -11.41
CA VAL A 27 -0.97 17.44 -10.84
C VAL A 27 -0.73 18.79 -10.16
N PRO A 28 0.30 19.01 -9.30
CA PRO A 28 0.54 20.32 -8.73
C PRO A 28 0.75 21.41 -9.79
N ARG A 29 1.50 21.11 -10.85
CA ARG A 29 1.77 22.03 -11.96
C ARG A 29 0.51 22.37 -12.77
N LEU A 30 -0.37 21.38 -12.95
CA LEU A 30 -1.66 21.59 -13.60
C LEU A 30 -2.58 22.45 -12.73
N VAL A 31 -2.53 22.28 -11.41
CA VAL A 31 -3.29 23.12 -10.47
C VAL A 31 -2.78 24.56 -10.50
N ASP A 32 -1.48 24.75 -10.53
CA ASP A 32 -0.87 26.10 -10.63
C ASP A 32 -1.24 26.82 -11.95
N ALA A 33 -1.35 26.06 -13.06
CA ALA A 33 -1.65 26.62 -14.38
C ALA A 33 -3.17 26.80 -14.65
N TYR A 34 -4.00 25.87 -14.20
CA TYR A 34 -5.43 25.79 -14.57
C TYR A 34 -6.39 25.78 -13.38
N GLY A 35 -5.87 25.87 -12.14
CA GLY A 35 -6.65 25.81 -10.91
C GLY A 35 -7.09 24.38 -10.56
N TYR A 36 -7.81 24.27 -9.43
CA TYR A 36 -8.24 22.96 -8.89
C TYR A 36 -9.14 22.15 -9.83
N GLY A 37 -9.80 22.79 -10.82
CA GLY A 37 -10.58 22.09 -11.84
C GLY A 37 -9.76 21.09 -12.66
N ALA A 38 -8.44 21.30 -12.79
CA ALA A 38 -7.54 20.40 -13.50
C ALA A 38 -7.43 19.03 -12.83
N VAL A 39 -7.56 18.92 -11.50
CA VAL A 39 -7.56 17.65 -10.77
C VAL A 39 -8.75 16.80 -11.18
N PHE A 40 -9.95 17.41 -11.19
CA PHE A 40 -11.17 16.70 -11.62
C PHE A 40 -11.11 16.33 -13.10
N GLY A 41 -10.58 17.22 -13.95
CA GLY A 41 -10.37 16.94 -15.38
C GLY A 41 -9.46 15.73 -15.62
N THR A 42 -8.36 15.62 -14.88
CA THR A 42 -7.46 14.45 -14.95
C THR A 42 -8.15 13.16 -14.48
N LEU A 43 -8.89 13.18 -13.37
CA LEU A 43 -9.63 12.03 -12.88
C LEU A 43 -10.69 11.56 -13.88
N ILE A 44 -11.45 12.49 -14.48
CA ILE A 44 -12.44 12.19 -15.51
C ILE A 44 -11.76 11.56 -16.73
N SER A 45 -10.63 12.10 -17.18
CA SER A 45 -9.89 11.59 -18.34
C SER A 45 -9.43 10.13 -18.12
N PHE A 46 -8.89 9.81 -16.93
CA PHE A 46 -8.52 8.44 -16.57
C PHE A 46 -9.73 7.50 -16.50
N THR A 47 -10.85 7.97 -15.97
CA THR A 47 -12.10 7.18 -15.90
C THR A 47 -12.62 6.87 -17.31
N LEU A 48 -12.65 7.85 -18.20
CA LEU A 48 -13.06 7.65 -19.59
C LEU A 48 -12.12 6.69 -20.33
N MET A 49 -10.80 6.80 -20.12
CA MET A 49 -9.83 5.88 -20.70
C MET A 49 -10.06 4.44 -20.19
N THR A 50 -10.39 4.26 -18.91
CA THR A 50 -10.71 2.96 -18.34
C THR A 50 -11.98 2.36 -18.98
N LEU A 51 -13.02 3.16 -19.25
CA LEU A 51 -14.23 2.73 -19.91
C LEU A 51 -13.97 2.25 -21.34
N ILE A 52 -13.04 2.90 -22.08
CA ILE A 52 -12.64 2.49 -23.44
C ILE A 52 -11.91 1.14 -23.41
N ILE A 53 -11.13 0.85 -22.36
CA ILE A 53 -10.36 -0.39 -22.23
C ILE A 53 -11.23 -1.56 -21.74
N LEU A 54 -12.30 -1.27 -21.00
CA LEU A 54 -13.17 -2.27 -20.36
C LEU A 54 -13.64 -3.41 -21.31
N PRO A 55 -14.08 -3.15 -22.57
CA PRO A 55 -14.50 -4.20 -23.50
C PRO A 55 -13.40 -5.18 -23.92
N TYR A 56 -12.13 -4.77 -23.79
CA TYR A 56 -10.96 -5.58 -24.17
C TYR A 56 -10.48 -6.51 -23.04
N ILE A 57 -11.06 -6.41 -21.85
CA ILE A 57 -10.73 -7.31 -20.73
C ILE A 57 -11.29 -8.69 -21.04
N PRO A 58 -10.43 -9.75 -21.11
CA PRO A 58 -10.87 -11.09 -21.42
C PRO A 58 -11.83 -11.61 -20.35
N ASN A 59 -12.93 -12.17 -20.79
CA ASN A 59 -13.93 -12.79 -19.91
C ASN A 59 -13.37 -14.15 -19.43
N VAL A 60 -12.61 -14.13 -18.35
CA VAL A 60 -12.07 -15.36 -17.74
C VAL A 60 -13.23 -16.08 -17.07
N LYS A 61 -13.76 -17.11 -17.75
CA LYS A 61 -14.69 -18.03 -17.10
C LYS A 61 -13.95 -18.72 -15.98
N SER A 62 -14.32 -18.42 -14.73
CA SER A 62 -13.86 -19.21 -13.59
C SER A 62 -14.21 -20.69 -13.87
N PRO A 63 -13.29 -21.64 -13.62
CA PRO A 63 -13.63 -23.05 -13.60
C PRO A 63 -14.45 -23.36 -12.33
N LEU A 64 -15.57 -22.67 -12.16
CA LEU A 64 -16.58 -23.04 -11.19
C LEU A 64 -17.11 -24.36 -11.66
N ASP A 65 -16.81 -25.40 -10.91
CA ASP A 65 -17.34 -26.74 -11.10
C ASP A 65 -18.88 -26.66 -11.25
N LYS A 66 -19.39 -26.95 -12.44
CA LYS A 66 -20.82 -26.87 -12.76
C LYS A 66 -21.68 -27.78 -11.88
N ASN A 67 -21.04 -28.60 -11.02
CA ASN A 67 -21.67 -29.56 -10.13
C ASN A 67 -21.79 -29.12 -8.68
N SER A 68 -21.27 -27.93 -8.29
CA SER A 68 -21.47 -27.44 -6.94
C SER A 68 -22.76 -26.63 -6.81
N THR A 69 -23.90 -27.31 -6.86
CA THR A 69 -25.24 -26.82 -6.43
C THR A 69 -25.29 -26.57 -4.91
N ASN A 70 -24.17 -26.47 -4.24
CA ASN A 70 -24.13 -26.27 -2.80
C ASN A 70 -24.14 -24.77 -2.48
N ASN A 71 -25.21 -24.32 -1.80
CA ASN A 71 -25.43 -22.98 -1.25
C ASN A 71 -24.34 -22.51 -0.25
N ASN A 72 -23.17 -23.16 -0.19
CA ASN A 72 -22.04 -22.86 0.66
C ASN A 72 -20.98 -21.94 0.01
N LEU A 73 -21.23 -21.42 -1.21
CA LEU A 73 -20.29 -20.53 -1.94
C LEU A 73 -19.99 -19.21 -1.21
N PHE A 74 -20.78 -18.84 -0.22
CA PHE A 74 -20.60 -17.60 0.57
C PHE A 74 -20.14 -17.82 2.01
N LYS A 75 -19.82 -19.05 2.43
CA LYS A 75 -19.22 -19.25 3.75
C LYS A 75 -17.74 -18.90 3.68
N ILE A 76 -17.41 -17.64 3.95
CA ILE A 76 -16.05 -17.21 4.24
C ILE A 76 -15.60 -17.97 5.50
N PRO A 77 -14.58 -18.84 5.42
CA PRO A 77 -14.05 -19.48 6.62
C PRO A 77 -13.29 -18.43 7.43
N LEU A 78 -14.00 -17.68 8.26
CA LEU A 78 -13.42 -16.71 9.20
C LEU A 78 -12.63 -17.46 10.27
N ASN A 79 -11.45 -17.95 9.87
CA ASN A 79 -10.47 -18.48 10.80
C ASN A 79 -9.77 -17.32 11.53
N SER A 80 -9.47 -17.48 12.79
CA SER A 80 -8.72 -16.50 13.60
C SER A 80 -7.42 -16.05 12.94
N MET A 81 -6.73 -16.94 12.24
CA MET A 81 -5.49 -16.62 11.50
C MET A 81 -5.74 -15.69 10.32
N LEU A 82 -6.81 -15.90 9.56
CA LEU A 82 -7.22 -15.00 8.49
C LEU A 82 -7.55 -13.61 9.04
N ILE A 83 -8.30 -13.54 10.13
CA ILE A 83 -8.65 -12.26 10.78
C ILE A 83 -7.37 -11.51 11.19
N LEU A 84 -6.41 -12.18 11.81
CA LEU A 84 -5.13 -11.57 12.19
C LEU A 84 -4.32 -11.09 10.97
N ALA A 85 -4.32 -11.86 9.87
CA ALA A 85 -3.67 -11.45 8.62
C ALA A 85 -4.34 -10.20 8.01
N LEU A 86 -5.68 -10.16 8.00
CA LEU A 86 -6.45 -9.01 7.50
C LEU A 86 -6.26 -7.78 8.38
N CYS A 87 -6.20 -7.95 9.71
CA CYS A 87 -5.88 -6.87 10.65
C CYS A 87 -4.47 -6.32 10.42
N ALA A 88 -3.48 -7.20 10.21
CA ALA A 88 -2.13 -6.78 9.89
C ALA A 88 -2.07 -5.97 8.59
N LEU A 89 -2.76 -6.45 7.54
CA LEU A 89 -2.86 -5.76 6.26
C LEU A 89 -3.54 -4.38 6.41
N PHE A 90 -4.65 -4.31 7.15
CA PHE A 90 -5.37 -3.07 7.42
C PHE A 90 -4.49 -2.06 8.14
N LEU A 91 -3.87 -2.47 9.26
CA LEU A 91 -3.01 -1.60 10.07
C LEU A 91 -1.80 -1.11 9.27
N PHE A 92 -1.18 -2.00 8.50
CA PHE A 92 -0.05 -1.63 7.63
C PHE A 92 -0.44 -0.57 6.60
N GLN A 93 -1.58 -0.75 5.93
CA GLN A 93 -2.06 0.18 4.92
C GLN A 93 -2.49 1.52 5.53
N ALA A 94 -3.24 1.48 6.64
CA ALA A 94 -3.69 2.69 7.32
C ALA A 94 -2.52 3.52 7.84
N SER A 95 -1.50 2.88 8.41
CA SER A 95 -0.31 3.56 8.94
C SER A 95 0.49 4.23 7.83
N ASN A 96 0.79 3.50 6.76
CA ASN A 96 1.58 4.06 5.67
C ASN A 96 0.85 5.22 4.97
N MET A 97 -0.44 5.04 4.64
CA MET A 97 -1.19 6.08 3.94
C MET A 97 -1.51 7.26 4.85
N GLY A 98 -1.74 7.01 6.16
CA GLY A 98 -1.94 8.06 7.16
C GLY A 98 -0.75 9.01 7.32
N VAL A 99 0.44 8.60 6.89
CA VAL A 99 1.64 9.46 6.89
C VAL A 99 1.94 9.97 5.48
N ALA A 100 1.84 9.11 4.46
CA ALA A 100 2.18 9.44 3.09
C ALA A 100 1.31 10.56 2.51
N ASP A 101 0.01 10.56 2.79
CA ASP A 101 -0.91 11.61 2.31
C ASP A 101 -0.62 12.98 2.92
N TYR A 102 0.00 13.02 4.10
CA TYR A 102 0.42 14.26 4.75
C TYR A 102 1.89 14.63 4.49
N ALA A 103 2.61 13.86 3.66
CA ALA A 103 3.99 14.15 3.37
C ALA A 103 4.17 15.53 2.73
N PHE A 104 3.24 15.96 1.86
CA PHE A 104 3.28 17.28 1.22
C PHE A 104 3.10 18.41 2.24
N GLU A 105 2.13 18.28 3.15
CA GLU A 105 1.87 19.24 4.24
C GLU A 105 3.02 19.28 5.23
N LEU A 106 3.64 18.14 5.54
CA LEU A 106 4.84 18.08 6.36
C LEU A 106 5.99 18.83 5.69
N GLY A 107 6.17 18.68 4.36
CA GLY A 107 7.14 19.44 3.59
C GLY A 107 6.92 20.95 3.68
N LYS A 108 5.68 21.42 3.61
CA LYS A 108 5.33 22.83 3.83
C LYS A 108 5.62 23.28 5.26
N HIS A 109 5.29 22.45 6.24
CA HIS A 109 5.50 22.75 7.64
C HIS A 109 6.99 23.00 7.98
N ILE A 110 7.88 22.29 7.31
CA ILE A 110 9.36 22.49 7.45
C ILE A 110 9.91 23.60 6.53
N GLY A 111 9.03 24.36 5.85
CA GLY A 111 9.41 25.55 5.07
C GLY A 111 9.86 25.29 3.64
N LEU A 112 9.58 24.13 3.06
CA LEU A 112 9.90 23.83 1.67
C LEU A 112 8.87 24.46 0.70
N GLU A 113 9.33 24.91 -0.45
CA GLU A 113 8.46 25.34 -1.55
C GLU A 113 7.74 24.18 -2.21
N ASN A 114 6.54 24.40 -2.72
CA ASN A 114 5.68 23.40 -3.37
C ASN A 114 6.42 22.64 -4.49
N SER A 115 7.21 23.34 -5.30
CA SER A 115 8.00 22.75 -6.39
C SER A 115 9.05 21.78 -5.87
N ASN A 116 9.75 22.14 -4.80
CA ASN A 116 10.77 21.31 -4.17
C ASN A 116 10.16 20.08 -3.53
N ILE A 117 9.05 20.23 -2.80
CA ILE A 117 8.30 19.10 -2.22
C ILE A 117 7.86 18.13 -3.31
N SER A 118 7.24 18.64 -4.38
CA SER A 118 6.79 17.82 -5.50
C SER A 118 7.94 17.06 -6.15
N ASN A 119 9.09 17.69 -6.37
CA ASN A 119 10.27 17.04 -6.94
C ASN A 119 10.83 15.95 -6.01
N ILE A 120 10.98 16.25 -4.71
CA ILE A 120 11.45 15.31 -3.70
C ILE A 120 10.55 14.08 -3.65
N LEU A 121 9.23 14.27 -3.52
CA LEU A 121 8.28 13.16 -3.43
C LEU A 121 8.16 12.38 -4.74
N THR A 122 8.30 13.03 -5.90
CA THR A 122 8.33 12.36 -7.20
C THR A 122 9.54 11.43 -7.30
N ILE A 123 10.74 11.92 -6.95
CA ILE A 123 11.97 11.13 -6.98
C ILE A 123 11.87 9.99 -5.97
N ALA A 124 11.38 10.26 -4.74
CA ALA A 124 11.16 9.24 -3.73
C ALA A 124 10.21 8.13 -4.24
N ASN A 125 9.10 8.51 -4.88
CA ASN A 125 8.13 7.56 -5.42
C ASN A 125 8.69 6.73 -6.60
N LEU A 126 9.49 7.35 -7.48
CA LEU A 126 10.19 6.63 -8.56
C LEU A 126 11.17 5.59 -8.01
N ILE A 127 11.96 5.95 -6.99
CA ILE A 127 12.89 5.01 -6.35
C ILE A 127 12.09 3.89 -5.65
N SER A 128 10.92 4.18 -5.11
CA SER A 128 10.03 3.22 -4.43
C SER A 128 9.54 2.08 -5.35
N ILE A 129 9.60 2.25 -6.66
CA ILE A 129 9.35 1.17 -7.64
C ILE A 129 10.25 -0.04 -7.37
N SER A 130 11.48 0.19 -6.87
CA SER A 130 12.42 -0.88 -6.53
C SER A 130 11.86 -1.88 -5.50
N GLY A 131 10.96 -1.45 -4.60
CA GLY A 131 10.29 -2.34 -3.64
C GLY A 131 9.48 -3.44 -4.33
N GLY A 132 8.65 -3.07 -5.30
CA GLY A 132 7.89 -4.03 -6.11
C GLY A 132 8.77 -4.92 -6.99
N LEU A 133 9.84 -4.36 -7.55
CA LEU A 133 10.82 -5.12 -8.34
C LEU A 133 11.56 -6.15 -7.47
N LEU A 134 11.93 -5.81 -6.25
CA LEU A 134 12.54 -6.75 -5.31
C LEU A 134 11.63 -7.95 -5.06
N VAL A 135 10.32 -7.75 -4.88
CA VAL A 135 9.38 -8.87 -4.72
C VAL A 135 9.30 -9.73 -5.97
N TYR A 136 9.29 -9.10 -7.16
CA TYR A 136 9.28 -9.84 -8.43
C TYR A 136 10.51 -10.76 -8.56
N VAL A 137 11.68 -10.29 -8.14
CA VAL A 137 12.93 -11.07 -8.19
C VAL A 137 12.98 -12.14 -7.10
N LEU A 138 12.68 -11.76 -5.85
CA LEU A 138 12.81 -12.65 -4.69
C LEU A 138 11.67 -13.68 -4.64
N GLY A 139 10.44 -13.28 -4.96
CA GLY A 139 9.24 -14.10 -4.80
C GLY A 139 9.14 -14.65 -3.38
N THR A 140 8.81 -15.93 -3.25
CA THR A 140 8.71 -16.64 -1.96
C THR A 140 9.94 -17.50 -1.63
N LYS A 141 11.08 -17.21 -2.26
CA LYS A 141 12.31 -18.01 -2.07
C LYS A 141 12.75 -18.14 -0.60
N TYR A 142 12.52 -17.09 0.19
CA TYR A 142 12.85 -17.04 1.62
C TYR A 142 11.61 -17.16 2.53
N GLY A 143 10.53 -17.73 2.01
CA GLY A 143 9.23 -17.70 2.69
C GLY A 143 8.63 -16.28 2.74
N ARG A 144 7.59 -16.09 3.54
CA ARG A 144 6.94 -14.78 3.73
C ARG A 144 7.31 -14.11 5.05
N THR A 145 7.68 -14.87 6.06
CA THR A 145 7.96 -14.36 7.42
C THR A 145 9.10 -13.36 7.45
N ILE A 146 10.26 -13.74 6.85
CA ILE A 146 11.44 -12.86 6.83
C ILE A 146 11.20 -11.57 6.05
N PRO A 147 10.67 -11.60 4.81
CA PRO A 147 10.32 -10.38 4.09
C PRO A 147 9.34 -9.48 4.84
N LEU A 148 8.31 -10.02 5.48
CA LEU A 148 7.34 -9.26 6.25
C LEU A 148 7.99 -8.55 7.46
N ILE A 149 8.83 -9.25 8.22
CA ILE A 149 9.54 -8.64 9.35
C ILE A 149 10.46 -7.52 8.86
N ILE A 150 11.29 -7.77 7.85
CA ILE A 150 12.22 -6.77 7.33
C ILE A 150 11.46 -5.57 6.78
N GLY A 151 10.47 -5.80 5.91
CA GLY A 151 9.74 -4.72 5.26
C GLY A 151 8.97 -3.83 6.23
N ILE A 152 8.24 -4.45 7.20
CA ILE A 152 7.45 -3.66 8.17
C ILE A 152 8.36 -2.98 9.20
N SER A 153 9.44 -3.62 9.65
CA SER A 153 10.43 -2.98 10.53
C SER A 153 11.06 -1.76 9.85
N THR A 154 11.45 -1.91 8.58
CA THR A 154 12.01 -0.80 7.81
C THR A 154 10.99 0.33 7.67
N ALA A 155 9.74 0.03 7.31
CA ALA A 155 8.68 1.02 7.26
C ALA A 155 8.49 1.74 8.62
N SER A 156 8.48 0.99 9.73
CA SER A 156 8.31 1.55 11.07
C SER A 156 9.46 2.50 11.46
N ILE A 157 10.70 2.08 11.23
CA ILE A 157 11.89 2.89 11.55
C ILE A 157 11.88 4.19 10.74
N PHE A 158 11.66 4.11 9.43
CA PHE A 158 11.71 5.30 8.58
C PHE A 158 10.45 6.19 8.72
N THR A 159 9.30 5.62 9.11
CA THR A 159 8.15 6.43 9.55
C THR A 159 8.50 7.21 10.83
N PHE A 160 9.13 6.57 11.81
CA PHE A 160 9.56 7.26 13.04
C PHE A 160 10.61 8.35 12.75
N LEU A 161 11.52 8.15 11.79
CA LEU A 161 12.51 9.14 11.40
C LEU A 161 11.90 10.44 10.84
N LEU A 162 10.64 10.46 10.42
CA LEU A 162 9.93 11.68 10.02
C LEU A 162 9.81 12.71 11.17
N HIS A 163 10.01 12.33 12.42
CA HIS A 163 10.16 13.28 13.52
C HIS A 163 11.32 14.26 13.31
N TYR A 164 12.32 13.88 12.53
CA TYR A 164 13.51 14.69 12.23
C TYR A 164 13.45 15.26 10.80
N SER A 165 12.26 15.42 10.24
CA SER A 165 12.03 15.90 8.87
C SER A 165 12.43 17.36 8.62
N GLU A 166 12.72 18.14 9.67
CA GLU A 166 13.35 19.46 9.54
C GLU A 166 14.66 19.40 8.72
N ASN A 167 15.36 18.28 8.79
CA ASN A 167 16.44 17.97 7.87
C ASN A 167 15.86 17.42 6.56
N VAL A 168 16.01 18.18 5.48
CA VAL A 168 15.48 17.80 4.13
C VAL A 168 16.00 16.46 3.64
N SER A 169 17.24 16.09 3.99
CA SER A 169 17.80 14.80 3.62
C SER A 169 17.08 13.65 4.35
N ILE A 170 16.73 13.85 5.63
CA ILE A 170 15.94 12.88 6.39
C ILE A 170 14.52 12.80 5.85
N TYR A 171 13.90 13.94 5.52
CA TYR A 171 12.59 13.98 4.89
C TYR A 171 12.56 13.18 3.58
N PHE A 172 13.54 13.41 2.67
CA PHE A 172 13.67 12.65 1.42
C PHE A 172 13.89 11.16 1.67
N LEU A 173 14.86 10.82 2.54
CA LEU A 173 15.25 9.44 2.81
C LEU A 173 14.11 8.65 3.46
N ALA A 174 13.42 9.25 4.43
CA ALA A 174 12.31 8.61 5.12
C ALA A 174 11.15 8.31 4.16
N ASN A 175 10.72 9.28 3.34
CA ASN A 175 9.67 9.05 2.34
C ASN A 175 10.09 8.00 1.30
N THR A 176 11.34 8.04 0.85
CA THR A 176 11.86 7.08 -0.14
C THR A 176 11.86 5.65 0.41
N ILE A 177 12.45 5.43 1.58
CA ILE A 177 12.59 4.08 2.13
C ILE A 177 11.27 3.54 2.64
N THR A 178 10.40 4.38 3.21
CA THR A 178 9.03 3.97 3.55
C THR A 178 8.25 3.53 2.30
N GLY A 179 8.40 4.24 1.19
CA GLY A 179 7.81 3.85 -0.09
C GLY A 179 8.35 2.52 -0.63
N ILE A 180 9.68 2.30 -0.58
CA ILE A 180 10.30 1.01 -0.94
C ILE A 180 9.74 -0.11 -0.06
N ALA A 181 9.71 0.12 1.26
CA ALA A 181 9.21 -0.86 2.24
C ALA A 181 7.72 -1.18 2.01
N TRP A 182 6.91 -0.18 1.65
CA TRP A 182 5.51 -0.37 1.29
C TRP A 182 5.38 -1.25 0.04
N GLY A 183 6.07 -0.89 -1.04
CA GLY A 183 6.05 -1.66 -2.29
C GLY A 183 6.59 -3.08 -2.15
N PHE A 184 7.54 -3.29 -1.22
CA PHE A 184 8.08 -4.60 -0.89
C PHE A 184 7.13 -5.43 -0.03
N THR A 185 6.44 -4.84 0.95
CA THR A 185 5.66 -5.57 1.97
C THR A 185 4.27 -5.96 1.48
N ILE A 186 3.57 -5.08 0.75
CA ILE A 186 2.17 -5.30 0.32
C ILE A 186 1.96 -6.60 -0.43
N PRO A 187 2.79 -6.98 -1.42
CA PRO A 187 2.61 -8.26 -2.11
C PRO A 187 2.65 -9.46 -1.17
N TYR A 188 3.55 -9.44 -0.18
CA TYR A 188 3.64 -10.53 0.81
C TYR A 188 2.44 -10.58 1.76
N LEU A 189 1.90 -9.42 2.18
CA LEU A 189 0.67 -9.36 3.00
C LEU A 189 -0.55 -9.86 2.21
N LEU A 190 -0.71 -9.42 0.96
CA LEU A 190 -1.78 -9.91 0.08
C LEU A 190 -1.60 -11.40 -0.22
N GLY A 191 -0.37 -11.83 -0.50
CA GLY A 191 -0.03 -13.23 -0.69
C GLY A 191 -0.30 -14.08 0.55
N LEU A 192 -0.04 -13.55 1.77
CA LEU A 192 -0.36 -14.21 3.03
C LEU A 192 -1.88 -14.43 3.19
N CYS A 193 -2.68 -13.41 2.90
CA CYS A 193 -4.15 -13.53 2.92
C CYS A 193 -4.66 -14.51 1.84
N ALA A 194 -4.06 -14.51 0.66
CA ALA A 194 -4.43 -15.40 -0.44
C ALA A 194 -4.14 -16.89 -0.15
N THR A 195 -3.27 -17.22 0.82
CA THR A 195 -3.05 -18.63 1.22
C THR A 195 -4.25 -19.27 1.91
N PHE A 196 -5.17 -18.48 2.43
CA PHE A 196 -6.42 -18.95 3.01
C PHE A 196 -7.52 -19.14 1.96
N ASP A 197 -7.20 -18.92 0.69
CA ASP A 197 -8.15 -18.87 -0.39
C ASP A 197 -8.32 -20.22 -1.10
N LEU A 198 -9.53 -20.71 -1.13
CA LEU A 198 -9.88 -21.90 -1.88
C LEU A 198 -10.52 -21.54 -3.25
N HIS A 199 -11.05 -20.30 -3.42
CA HIS A 199 -11.86 -19.95 -4.59
C HIS A 199 -11.72 -18.48 -5.05
N GLY A 200 -10.69 -17.73 -4.66
CA GLY A 200 -10.47 -16.31 -4.99
C GLY A 200 -11.17 -15.31 -4.07
N GLN A 201 -11.97 -15.78 -3.10
CA GLN A 201 -12.76 -14.91 -2.20
C GLN A 201 -11.89 -14.17 -1.21
N MET A 202 -10.86 -14.84 -0.69
CA MET A 202 -9.97 -14.23 0.31
C MET A 202 -9.05 -13.19 -0.30
N ALA A 203 -8.61 -13.41 -1.54
CA ALA A 203 -7.86 -12.40 -2.29
C ALA A 203 -8.71 -11.14 -2.52
N ALA A 204 -10.00 -11.29 -2.85
CA ALA A 204 -10.92 -10.17 -3.01
C ALA A 204 -11.18 -9.44 -1.67
N LEU A 205 -11.39 -10.19 -0.57
CA LEU A 205 -11.56 -9.64 0.76
C LEU A 205 -10.30 -8.88 1.22
N ALA A 206 -9.11 -9.44 1.00
CA ALA A 206 -7.85 -8.80 1.30
C ALA A 206 -7.68 -7.50 0.49
N GLY A 207 -8.05 -7.51 -0.80
CA GLY A 207 -8.09 -6.30 -1.63
C GLY A 207 -9.02 -5.23 -1.06
N PHE A 208 -10.22 -5.59 -0.62
CA PHE A 208 -11.16 -4.67 0.02
C PHE A 208 -10.60 -4.10 1.33
N ILE A 209 -10.11 -4.95 2.23
CA ILE A 209 -9.53 -4.54 3.52
C ILE A 209 -8.29 -3.65 3.31
N SER A 210 -7.46 -3.96 2.31
CA SER A 210 -6.34 -3.12 1.90
C SER A 210 -6.80 -1.70 1.52
N LYS A 211 -7.86 -1.56 0.73
CA LYS A 211 -8.40 -0.24 0.34
C LYS A 211 -9.07 0.48 1.51
N MET A 212 -9.74 -0.24 2.40
CA MET A 212 -10.29 0.32 3.64
C MET A 212 -9.17 0.87 4.54
N GLY A 213 -8.02 0.16 4.64
CA GLY A 213 -6.84 0.65 5.36
C GLY A 213 -6.30 1.94 4.73
N LEU A 214 -6.12 1.97 3.41
CA LEU A 214 -5.67 3.17 2.70
C LEU A 214 -6.58 4.38 2.93
N ALA A 215 -7.90 4.18 2.99
CA ALA A 215 -8.86 5.27 3.20
C ALA A 215 -8.91 5.73 4.66
N SER A 216 -8.78 4.82 5.63
CA SER A 216 -8.89 5.15 7.05
C SER A 216 -7.67 5.88 7.61
N GLY A 217 -6.48 5.66 7.07
CA GLY A 217 -5.26 6.34 7.50
C GLY A 217 -5.35 7.86 7.42
N PRO A 218 -5.59 8.44 6.23
CA PRO A 218 -5.77 9.89 6.06
C PRO A 218 -6.97 10.43 6.83
N LEU A 219 -8.05 9.67 6.96
CA LEU A 219 -9.22 10.05 7.76
C LEU A 219 -8.83 10.26 9.23
N VAL A 220 -8.12 9.30 9.83
CA VAL A 220 -7.60 9.44 11.20
C VAL A 220 -6.63 10.61 11.28
N GLY A 221 -5.73 10.76 10.30
CA GLY A 221 -4.81 11.89 10.23
C GLY A 221 -5.55 13.23 10.25
N SER A 222 -6.60 13.40 9.45
CA SER A 222 -7.37 14.64 9.37
C SER A 222 -8.03 15.04 10.69
N LEU A 223 -8.45 14.07 11.51
CA LEU A 223 -9.07 14.34 12.80
C LEU A 223 -8.08 14.86 13.85
N PHE A 224 -6.81 14.49 13.74
CA PHE A 224 -5.82 14.77 14.77
C PHE A 224 -4.73 15.76 14.38
N ILE A 225 -4.45 15.97 13.08
CA ILE A 225 -3.35 16.81 12.63
C ILE A 225 -3.45 18.24 13.14
N MET A 226 -4.67 18.81 13.12
CA MET A 226 -4.93 20.18 13.57
C MET A 226 -4.83 20.36 15.09
N THR A 227 -5.09 19.30 15.86
CA THR A 227 -5.14 19.37 17.33
C THR A 227 -3.90 18.81 18.01
N LYS A 228 -3.27 17.80 17.42
CA LYS A 228 -2.13 17.05 18.00
C LYS A 228 -0.85 17.16 17.18
N GLY A 229 -0.93 17.68 15.95
CA GLY A 229 0.22 17.86 15.07
C GLY A 229 0.74 16.58 14.41
N PHE A 230 1.77 16.73 13.57
CA PHE A 230 2.39 15.64 12.82
C PHE A 230 3.01 14.56 13.70
N SER A 231 3.65 14.94 14.81
CA SER A 231 4.31 14.01 15.74
C SER A 231 3.35 12.95 16.27
N PHE A 232 2.11 13.31 16.54
CA PHE A 232 1.10 12.37 17.02
C PHE A 232 0.73 11.33 15.95
N ILE A 233 0.58 11.76 14.69
CA ILE A 233 0.27 10.86 13.57
C ILE A 233 1.43 9.91 13.30
N ILE A 234 2.67 10.41 13.32
CA ILE A 234 3.89 9.61 13.16
C ILE A 234 3.96 8.53 14.25
N ASN A 235 3.69 8.89 15.51
CA ASN A 235 3.71 7.93 16.63
C ASN A 235 2.65 6.84 16.48
N ILE A 236 1.39 7.20 16.17
CA ILE A 236 0.31 6.23 15.96
C ILE A 236 0.66 5.30 14.80
N ALA A 237 1.14 5.84 13.67
CA ALA A 237 1.54 5.05 12.52
C ALA A 237 2.66 4.08 12.87
N THR A 238 3.68 4.54 13.58
CA THR A 238 4.81 3.71 14.03
C THR A 238 4.35 2.55 14.92
N ILE A 239 3.52 2.84 15.93
CA ILE A 239 2.98 1.81 16.84
C ILE A 239 2.11 0.81 16.06
N SER A 240 1.24 1.29 15.17
CA SER A 240 0.38 0.43 14.34
C SER A 240 1.19 -0.45 13.39
N LEU A 241 2.30 0.04 12.84
CA LEU A 241 3.24 -0.76 12.04
C LEU A 241 3.90 -1.87 12.88
N LEU A 242 4.32 -1.58 14.11
CA LEU A 242 4.88 -2.60 15.01
C LEU A 242 3.84 -3.68 15.34
N ILE A 243 2.59 -3.31 15.58
CA ILE A 243 1.50 -4.28 15.79
C ILE A 243 1.29 -5.12 14.52
N ALA A 244 1.24 -4.49 13.34
CA ALA A 244 1.09 -5.20 12.07
C ALA A 244 2.24 -6.19 11.82
N MET A 245 3.47 -5.83 12.19
CA MET A 245 4.63 -6.71 12.12
C MET A 245 4.45 -7.96 12.99
N ILE A 246 4.05 -7.79 14.25
CA ILE A 246 3.85 -8.91 15.18
C ILE A 246 2.76 -9.85 14.67
N LEU A 247 1.62 -9.29 14.24
CA LEU A 247 0.49 -10.08 13.74
C LEU A 247 0.87 -10.86 12.47
N SER A 248 1.48 -10.20 11.50
CA SER A 248 1.84 -10.83 10.22
C SER A 248 2.94 -11.89 10.39
N ALA A 249 3.94 -11.63 11.24
CA ALA A 249 4.99 -12.60 11.55
C ALA A 249 4.43 -13.83 12.26
N PHE A 250 3.52 -13.64 13.22
CA PHE A 250 2.86 -14.74 13.93
C PHE A 250 2.07 -15.64 12.96
N VAL A 251 1.22 -15.04 12.12
CA VAL A 251 0.41 -15.80 11.15
C VAL A 251 1.29 -16.52 10.14
N SER A 252 2.30 -15.83 9.60
CA SER A 252 3.18 -16.38 8.58
C SER A 252 4.03 -17.56 9.10
N ARG A 253 4.51 -17.51 10.35
CA ARG A 253 5.22 -18.63 10.98
C ARG A 253 4.32 -19.84 11.14
N LYS A 254 3.12 -19.62 11.70
CA LYS A 254 2.18 -20.72 11.92
C LYS A 254 1.70 -21.39 10.63
N GLN A 255 1.70 -20.66 9.51
CA GLN A 255 1.42 -21.24 8.19
C GLN A 255 2.61 -22.03 7.61
N ALA A 256 3.83 -21.70 7.98
CA ALA A 256 5.02 -22.41 7.52
C ALA A 256 5.21 -23.76 8.23
N ASP A 257 4.64 -23.89 9.45
CA ASP A 257 4.74 -25.09 10.30
C ASP A 257 3.61 -26.11 10.01
N ASN A 258 2.59 -25.74 9.22
CA ASN A 258 1.49 -26.61 8.77
C ASN A 258 1.68 -27.04 7.30
#